data_55f108d3c2b28cd623ddf1a0bf36279c
#
_entry.id   55f108d3c2b28cd623ddf1a0bf36279c
#
_cell.length_a   1.000
_cell.length_b   1.000
_cell.length_c   1.000
_cell.angle_alpha   90.00
_cell.angle_beta   90.00
_cell.angle_gamma   90.00
#
_symmetry.space_group_name_H-M   'P 1'
#
loop_
_entity.id
_entity.type
_entity.pdbx_description
1 polymer ?
#
loop_
_entity_poly.entity_id
_entity_poly.type
_entity_poly.pdbx_seq_one_letter_code
_entity_poly.pdbx_strand_id
1 'polypeptide(L)'
;MTIKQLLGTASLTLLLASASATAQAQVAIGHLADYSGSTSDVGTPYGQAVADTFAWVNKSGGVGGKQLAVDTNDYGYQVPRAIALYKKWSGADKVAAIMGWGTADTEALTGFVAQDKIPYFSASYAAALTDPEGASGKAKPAPYNFFYGPSYSDAMRALLIWAAEDWKAKGKPGKPKFVHMGANHPYPNAPKAAGEALATELGFEVLPPLVFALAPGDYSAQCLSLKSSGANYAYLGNTSGSNISVLKACKTAGVDVQFLGNVWGMDENAAKTAGDAADGVIFPLRTAVIWGGSAPGMKTVMEISKISDPSGKVYRPVHYIAAVCSALYVKEALDWAAKNGGATGENVAKGFYQKKDWVPAGMEGVCNPSTWTEKDHRGTLKVDLYRSRIAGATDGDLNDLMAKGTIKLEKIKTVELPRKPEWLGW
;
A
#
# COMPACT_ATOMS: atom_id res chain seq x y z
N MET A 1 89.65 -39.26 -4.89
CA MET A 1 88.91 -39.01 -3.64
C MET A 1 87.69 -38.20 -4.01
N THR A 2 86.51 -38.83 -4.09
CA THR A 2 85.29 -38.31 -4.65
C THR A 2 84.26 -38.09 -3.53
N ILE A 3 83.80 -36.87 -3.36
CA ILE A 3 82.73 -36.51 -2.40
C ILE A 3 81.43 -36.50 -3.17
N LYS A 4 80.51 -37.37 -2.81
CA LYS A 4 79.10 -37.36 -3.32
C LYS A 4 78.28 -36.37 -2.51
N GLN A 5 77.63 -35.41 -3.21
CA GLN A 5 76.60 -34.54 -2.64
C GLN A 5 75.24 -35.25 -2.73
N LEU A 6 74.59 -35.38 -1.58
CA LEU A 6 73.13 -35.73 -1.50
C LEU A 6 72.29 -34.45 -1.59
N LEU A 7 71.52 -34.36 -2.63
CA LEU A 7 70.44 -33.38 -2.75
C LEU A 7 69.18 -34.01 -2.17
N GLY A 8 68.71 -33.46 -1.04
CA GLY A 8 67.38 -33.74 -0.49
C GLY A 8 66.31 -32.83 -1.07
N THR A 9 65.40 -33.40 -1.81
CA THR A 9 64.18 -32.72 -2.33
C THR A 9 63.14 -32.66 -1.23
N ALA A 10 62.90 -31.47 -0.68
CA ALA A 10 61.78 -31.21 0.21
C ALA A 10 60.54 -30.89 -0.65
N SER A 11 59.57 -31.81 -0.74
CA SER A 11 58.29 -31.61 -1.37
C SER A 11 57.40 -30.78 -0.46
N LEU A 12 57.20 -29.52 -0.80
CA LEU A 12 56.27 -28.62 -0.13
C LEU A 12 54.87 -28.88 -0.69
N THR A 13 54.06 -29.67 0.00
CA THR A 13 52.64 -29.90 -0.35
C THR A 13 51.81 -28.69 0.10
N LEU A 14 51.50 -27.80 -0.85
CA LEU A 14 50.55 -26.71 -0.63
C LEU A 14 49.13 -27.31 -0.58
N LEU A 15 48.55 -27.42 0.62
CA LEU A 15 47.12 -27.68 0.81
C LEU A 15 46.36 -26.41 0.42
N LEU A 16 45.86 -26.35 -0.81
CA LEU A 16 44.81 -25.42 -1.25
C LEU A 16 43.53 -25.84 -0.54
N ALA A 17 43.24 -25.22 0.60
CA ALA A 17 41.92 -25.24 1.19
C ALA A 17 40.97 -24.42 0.27
N SER A 18 40.34 -25.12 -0.66
CA SER A 18 39.23 -24.57 -1.45
C SER A 18 38.08 -24.28 -0.48
N ALA A 19 37.99 -23.05 0.01
CA ALA A 19 36.78 -22.55 0.65
C ALA A 19 35.70 -22.55 -0.43
N SER A 20 34.99 -23.66 -0.58
CA SER A 20 33.73 -23.70 -1.29
C SER A 20 32.78 -22.77 -0.53
N ALA A 21 32.70 -21.52 -0.96
CA ALA A 21 31.58 -20.66 -0.57
C ALA A 21 30.32 -21.39 -1.03
N THR A 22 29.69 -22.14 -0.12
CA THR A 22 28.36 -22.69 -0.34
C THR A 22 27.48 -21.48 -0.65
N ALA A 23 27.06 -21.35 -1.90
CA ALA A 23 26.02 -20.35 -2.27
C ALA A 23 24.84 -20.60 -1.31
N GLN A 24 24.73 -19.75 -0.31
CA GLN A 24 23.69 -19.87 0.69
C GLN A 24 22.37 -19.71 -0.05
N ALA A 25 21.51 -20.75 -0.05
CA ALA A 25 20.25 -20.71 -0.76
C ALA A 25 19.46 -19.48 -0.32
N GLN A 26 19.17 -18.61 -1.28
CA GLN A 26 18.41 -17.38 -1.04
C GLN A 26 16.91 -17.66 -1.05
N VAL A 27 16.11 -16.79 -0.41
CA VAL A 27 14.66 -16.78 -0.53
C VAL A 27 14.29 -15.77 -1.60
N ALA A 28 13.79 -16.24 -2.74
CA ALA A 28 13.43 -15.38 -3.87
C ALA A 28 12.07 -14.68 -3.63
N ILE A 29 12.00 -13.38 -3.92
CA ILE A 29 10.81 -12.53 -3.81
C ILE A 29 10.63 -11.76 -5.11
N GLY A 30 9.44 -11.82 -5.71
CA GLY A 30 9.05 -10.94 -6.80
C GLY A 30 8.56 -9.59 -6.27
N HIS A 31 8.91 -8.49 -6.93
CA HIS A 31 8.41 -7.17 -6.56
C HIS A 31 8.00 -6.37 -7.81
N LEU A 32 6.69 -6.13 -7.95
CA LEU A 32 6.12 -5.20 -8.94
C LEU A 32 6.12 -3.79 -8.35
N ALA A 33 6.84 -2.88 -8.99
CA ALA A 33 6.85 -1.47 -8.64
C ALA A 33 6.31 -0.62 -9.79
N ASP A 34 5.65 0.48 -9.47
CA ASP A 34 5.26 1.49 -10.46
C ASP A 34 6.07 2.77 -10.23
N TYR A 35 7.18 2.88 -10.97
CA TYR A 35 8.04 4.06 -10.94
C TYR A 35 7.80 5.00 -12.11
N SER A 36 7.18 4.53 -13.19
CA SER A 36 7.01 5.28 -14.44
C SER A 36 5.58 5.33 -14.98
N GLY A 37 4.66 4.59 -14.38
CA GLY A 37 3.26 4.51 -14.84
C GLY A 37 2.36 5.61 -14.28
N SER A 38 1.08 5.46 -14.54
CA SER A 38 0.06 6.48 -14.18
C SER A 38 -0.18 6.65 -12.68
N THR A 39 0.36 5.77 -11.83
CA THR A 39 0.26 5.83 -10.36
C THR A 39 1.62 5.94 -9.69
N SER A 40 2.65 6.35 -10.43
CA SER A 40 4.03 6.49 -9.95
C SER A 40 4.23 7.57 -8.88
N ASP A 41 3.30 8.52 -8.80
CA ASP A 41 3.24 9.55 -7.77
C ASP A 41 3.23 8.97 -6.34
N VAL A 42 2.51 7.87 -6.14
CA VAL A 42 2.43 7.11 -4.89
C VAL A 42 3.19 5.77 -4.96
N GLY A 43 3.38 5.24 -6.17
CA GLY A 43 4.10 3.99 -6.44
C GLY A 43 5.58 4.10 -6.15
N THR A 44 6.21 5.23 -6.48
CA THR A 44 7.64 5.46 -6.25
C THR A 44 8.01 5.39 -4.76
N PRO A 45 7.41 6.16 -3.84
CA PRO A 45 7.74 6.05 -2.43
C PRO A 45 7.38 4.69 -1.83
N TYR A 46 6.31 4.03 -2.30
CA TYR A 46 5.94 2.70 -1.84
C TYR A 46 6.95 1.64 -2.28
N GLY A 47 7.29 1.58 -3.57
CA GLY A 47 8.26 0.63 -4.11
C GLY A 47 9.65 0.81 -3.51
N GLN A 48 10.10 2.05 -3.29
CA GLN A 48 11.35 2.35 -2.62
C GLN A 48 11.35 1.78 -1.18
N ALA A 49 10.26 1.93 -0.45
CA ALA A 49 10.17 1.42 0.91
C ALA A 49 10.21 -0.11 0.98
N VAL A 50 9.59 -0.81 0.02
CA VAL A 50 9.69 -2.28 -0.09
C VAL A 50 11.16 -2.69 -0.28
N ALA A 51 11.86 -2.03 -1.22
CA ALA A 51 13.28 -2.30 -1.50
C ALA A 51 14.16 -2.01 -0.28
N ASP A 52 13.98 -0.84 0.37
CA ASP A 52 14.72 -0.45 1.56
C ASP A 52 14.49 -1.45 2.71
N THR A 53 13.24 -1.87 2.92
CA THR A 53 12.88 -2.80 3.99
C THR A 53 13.56 -4.15 3.80
N PHE A 54 13.50 -4.73 2.61
CA PHE A 54 14.15 -6.03 2.38
C PHE A 54 15.68 -5.95 2.38
N ALA A 55 16.25 -4.83 1.94
CA ALA A 55 17.70 -4.59 2.09
C ALA A 55 18.10 -4.46 3.57
N TRP A 56 17.28 -3.80 4.40
CA TRP A 56 17.48 -3.73 5.84
C TRP A 56 17.34 -5.11 6.51
N VAL A 57 16.34 -5.91 6.10
CA VAL A 57 16.17 -7.30 6.55
C VAL A 57 17.43 -8.12 6.22
N ASN A 58 17.99 -7.99 5.03
CA ASN A 58 19.20 -8.67 4.62
C ASN A 58 20.41 -8.26 5.48
N LYS A 59 20.58 -6.97 5.77
CA LYS A 59 21.62 -6.48 6.69
C LYS A 59 21.47 -7.03 8.12
N SER A 60 20.21 -7.34 8.51
CA SER A 60 19.87 -7.89 9.83
C SER A 60 19.92 -9.43 9.90
N GLY A 61 20.45 -10.11 8.89
CA GLY A 61 20.61 -11.57 8.87
C GLY A 61 19.60 -12.31 7.99
N GLY A 62 18.71 -11.61 7.30
CA GLY A 62 17.75 -12.20 6.36
C GLY A 62 16.57 -12.91 7.04
N VAL A 63 16.07 -13.96 6.42
CA VAL A 63 14.96 -14.80 6.88
C VAL A 63 15.47 -16.22 7.14
N GLY A 64 15.35 -16.70 8.36
CA GLY A 64 15.88 -18.03 8.75
C GLY A 64 17.36 -18.18 8.45
N GLY A 65 18.15 -17.10 8.56
CA GLY A 65 19.59 -17.07 8.23
C GLY A 65 19.91 -17.02 6.74
N LYS A 66 18.89 -16.90 5.86
CA LYS A 66 19.05 -16.81 4.40
C LYS A 66 18.78 -15.40 3.92
N GLN A 67 19.57 -14.92 2.95
CA GLN A 67 19.34 -13.64 2.31
C GLN A 67 18.08 -13.69 1.42
N LEU A 68 17.37 -12.58 1.31
CA LEU A 68 16.30 -12.39 0.35
C LEU A 68 16.90 -11.97 -0.99
N ALA A 69 16.53 -12.67 -2.08
CA ALA A 69 16.80 -12.26 -3.44
C ALA A 69 15.52 -11.57 -3.99
N VAL A 70 15.52 -10.25 -3.95
CA VAL A 70 14.35 -9.46 -4.36
C VAL A 70 14.52 -8.98 -5.80
N ASP A 71 13.68 -9.47 -6.70
CA ASP A 71 13.64 -9.04 -8.10
C ASP A 71 12.60 -7.92 -8.27
N THR A 72 13.07 -6.68 -8.12
CA THR A 72 12.23 -5.46 -8.28
C THR A 72 12.18 -5.03 -9.74
N ASN A 73 10.96 -4.88 -10.27
CA ASN A 73 10.73 -4.46 -11.64
C ASN A 73 9.71 -3.32 -11.72
N ASP A 74 10.08 -2.24 -12.42
CA ASP A 74 9.15 -1.21 -12.86
C ASP A 74 8.30 -1.75 -14.02
N TYR A 75 7.04 -2.08 -13.74
CA TYR A 75 6.15 -2.58 -14.78
C TYR A 75 5.25 -1.49 -15.40
N GLY A 76 5.35 -0.22 -14.91
CA GLY A 76 4.67 0.95 -15.47
C GLY A 76 3.15 0.84 -15.42
N TYR A 77 2.60 0.13 -14.41
CA TYR A 77 1.18 -0.17 -14.23
C TYR A 77 0.53 -0.88 -15.44
N GLN A 78 1.31 -1.72 -16.15
CA GLN A 78 0.87 -2.43 -17.35
C GLN A 78 0.63 -3.91 -17.06
N VAL A 79 -0.63 -4.36 -17.10
CA VAL A 79 -1.03 -5.75 -16.83
C VAL A 79 -0.24 -6.78 -17.66
N PRO A 80 0.02 -6.60 -18.98
CA PRO A 80 0.81 -7.57 -19.73
C PRO A 80 2.25 -7.74 -19.21
N ARG A 81 2.87 -6.66 -18.73
CA ARG A 81 4.22 -6.73 -18.12
C ARG A 81 4.17 -7.46 -16.77
N ALA A 82 3.16 -7.19 -15.94
CA ALA A 82 2.98 -7.91 -14.68
C ALA A 82 2.81 -9.43 -14.90
N ILE A 83 2.03 -9.83 -15.91
CA ILE A 83 1.85 -11.25 -16.26
C ILE A 83 3.16 -11.87 -16.74
N ALA A 84 3.96 -11.16 -17.56
CA ALA A 84 5.25 -11.65 -18.02
C ALA A 84 6.24 -11.87 -16.87
N LEU A 85 6.33 -10.91 -15.94
CA LEU A 85 7.15 -11.01 -14.73
C LEU A 85 6.68 -12.15 -13.83
N TYR A 86 5.37 -12.28 -13.63
CA TYR A 86 4.80 -13.39 -12.87
C TYR A 86 5.22 -14.75 -13.42
N LYS A 87 5.13 -14.96 -14.75
CA LYS A 87 5.55 -16.22 -15.40
C LYS A 87 7.02 -16.53 -15.19
N LYS A 88 7.88 -15.51 -15.19
CA LYS A 88 9.31 -15.66 -14.86
C LYS A 88 9.45 -16.12 -13.39
N TRP A 89 8.80 -15.44 -12.46
CA TRP A 89 8.90 -15.68 -11.03
C TRP A 89 8.33 -17.03 -10.59
N SER A 90 7.18 -17.45 -11.13
CA SER A 90 6.58 -18.74 -10.81
C SER A 90 7.32 -19.92 -11.47
N GLY A 91 7.85 -19.71 -12.68
CA GLY A 91 8.53 -20.75 -13.45
C GLY A 91 10.01 -20.90 -13.13
N ALA A 92 10.82 -19.90 -13.49
CA ALA A 92 12.27 -19.96 -13.40
C ALA A 92 12.79 -19.66 -11.99
N ASP A 93 12.31 -18.57 -11.37
CA ASP A 93 12.86 -18.05 -10.12
C ASP A 93 12.26 -18.75 -8.88
N LYS A 94 11.08 -19.35 -9.00
CA LYS A 94 10.35 -20.08 -7.93
C LYS A 94 10.23 -19.25 -6.65
N VAL A 95 9.72 -18.02 -6.79
CA VAL A 95 9.61 -17.08 -5.68
C VAL A 95 8.71 -17.61 -4.56
N ALA A 96 9.09 -17.33 -3.31
CA ALA A 96 8.32 -17.71 -2.12
C ALA A 96 7.10 -16.80 -1.88
N ALA A 97 7.18 -15.55 -2.34
CA ALA A 97 6.11 -14.56 -2.25
C ALA A 97 6.31 -13.46 -3.29
N ILE A 98 5.27 -12.68 -3.53
CA ILE A 98 5.30 -11.51 -4.41
C ILE A 98 4.79 -10.29 -3.66
N MET A 99 5.53 -9.17 -3.73
CA MET A 99 5.03 -7.85 -3.41
C MET A 99 4.41 -7.25 -4.67
N GLY A 100 3.09 -7.12 -4.68
CA GLY A 100 2.33 -6.61 -5.82
C GLY A 100 1.99 -5.13 -5.70
N TRP A 101 1.47 -4.55 -6.79
CA TRP A 101 1.14 -3.14 -6.79
C TRP A 101 -0.35 -2.89 -7.10
N GLY A 102 -0.74 -2.87 -8.36
CA GLY A 102 -2.00 -2.31 -8.82
C GLY A 102 -3.19 -3.24 -8.75
N THR A 103 -4.39 -2.69 -8.91
CA THR A 103 -5.64 -3.47 -8.83
C THR A 103 -5.84 -4.30 -10.09
N ALA A 104 -5.62 -3.73 -11.28
CA ALA A 104 -5.86 -4.44 -12.52
C ALA A 104 -4.93 -5.66 -12.71
N ASP A 105 -3.65 -5.51 -12.38
CA ASP A 105 -2.68 -6.61 -12.43
C ASP A 105 -2.93 -7.64 -11.33
N THR A 106 -3.27 -7.21 -10.10
CA THR A 106 -3.60 -8.13 -9.00
C THR A 106 -4.82 -8.99 -9.35
N GLU A 107 -5.89 -8.39 -9.88
CA GLU A 107 -7.08 -9.12 -10.32
C GLU A 107 -6.76 -10.11 -11.46
N ALA A 108 -5.94 -9.70 -12.43
CA ALA A 108 -5.51 -10.57 -13.53
C ALA A 108 -4.65 -11.75 -13.05
N LEU A 109 -3.90 -11.59 -11.97
CA LEU A 109 -3.00 -12.60 -11.41
C LEU A 109 -3.64 -13.49 -10.35
N THR A 110 -4.79 -13.12 -9.76
CA THR A 110 -5.43 -13.84 -8.64
C THR A 110 -5.58 -15.35 -8.91
N GLY A 111 -6.04 -15.74 -10.11
CA GLY A 111 -6.19 -17.15 -10.46
C GLY A 111 -4.85 -17.90 -10.59
N PHE A 112 -3.83 -17.22 -11.13
CA PHE A 112 -2.50 -17.81 -11.28
C PHE A 112 -1.80 -18.02 -9.93
N VAL A 113 -1.82 -17.02 -9.04
CA VAL A 113 -1.20 -17.14 -7.72
C VAL A 113 -1.90 -18.19 -6.85
N ALA A 114 -3.22 -18.35 -7.02
CA ALA A 114 -3.96 -19.42 -6.36
C ALA A 114 -3.56 -20.81 -6.86
N GLN A 115 -3.43 -21.00 -8.18
CA GLN A 115 -3.01 -22.24 -8.81
C GLN A 115 -1.59 -22.63 -8.40
N ASP A 116 -0.65 -21.67 -8.45
CA ASP A 116 0.76 -21.90 -8.17
C ASP A 116 1.08 -21.83 -6.66
N LYS A 117 0.08 -21.47 -5.83
CA LYS A 117 0.18 -21.34 -4.38
C LYS A 117 1.27 -20.36 -3.94
N ILE A 118 1.38 -19.22 -4.62
CA ILE A 118 2.35 -18.17 -4.33
C ILE A 118 1.62 -16.99 -3.65
N PRO A 119 1.89 -16.67 -2.38
CA PRO A 119 1.32 -15.51 -1.73
C PRO A 119 1.66 -14.22 -2.46
N TYR A 120 0.63 -13.45 -2.75
CA TYR A 120 0.70 -12.17 -3.41
C TYR A 120 0.22 -11.09 -2.44
N PHE A 121 1.17 -10.35 -1.85
CA PHE A 121 0.87 -9.27 -0.94
C PHE A 121 0.84 -7.96 -1.73
N SER A 122 -0.37 -7.48 -2.04
CA SER A 122 -0.55 -6.36 -2.95
C SER A 122 -0.67 -5.00 -2.25
N ALA A 123 -0.40 -3.94 -3.01
CA ALA A 123 -0.81 -2.59 -2.69
C ALA A 123 -2.22 -2.26 -3.25
N SER A 124 -2.85 -3.19 -3.94
CA SER A 124 -4.29 -3.16 -4.20
C SER A 124 -5.05 -3.63 -2.96
N TYR A 125 -6.00 -2.82 -2.54
CA TYR A 125 -6.89 -3.11 -1.40
C TYR A 125 -8.32 -3.39 -1.88
N ALA A 126 -8.46 -3.96 -3.08
CA ALA A 126 -9.77 -4.34 -3.60
C ALA A 126 -10.45 -5.35 -2.67
N ALA A 127 -11.70 -5.09 -2.30
CA ALA A 127 -12.44 -5.97 -1.39
C ALA A 127 -12.59 -7.39 -1.94
N ALA A 128 -12.62 -7.57 -3.27
CA ALA A 128 -12.63 -8.88 -3.92
C ALA A 128 -11.48 -9.81 -3.49
N LEU A 129 -10.35 -9.26 -3.02
CA LEU A 129 -9.19 -10.02 -2.53
C LEU A 129 -9.37 -10.55 -1.09
N THR A 130 -10.43 -10.15 -0.41
CA THR A 130 -10.64 -10.47 1.02
C THR A 130 -11.42 -11.76 1.25
N ASP A 131 -11.93 -12.38 0.19
CA ASP A 131 -12.71 -13.63 0.23
C ASP A 131 -11.88 -14.80 -0.32
N PRO A 132 -11.12 -15.50 0.54
CA PRO A 132 -10.24 -16.59 0.09
C PRO A 132 -10.99 -17.79 -0.48
N GLU A 133 -12.20 -18.06 -0.02
CA GLU A 133 -13.01 -19.21 -0.44
C GLU A 133 -14.05 -18.84 -1.52
N GLY A 134 -14.29 -17.55 -1.78
CA GLY A 134 -15.40 -17.09 -2.62
C GLY A 134 -16.77 -17.32 -1.97
N ALA A 135 -16.80 -17.48 -0.66
CA ALA A 135 -17.98 -17.86 0.11
C ALA A 135 -19.08 -16.79 0.09
N SER A 136 -18.72 -15.54 -0.14
CA SER A 136 -19.68 -14.43 -0.28
C SER A 136 -20.50 -14.50 -1.57
N GLY A 137 -20.03 -15.22 -2.59
CA GLY A 137 -20.60 -15.21 -3.94
C GLY A 137 -20.45 -13.89 -4.69
N LYS A 138 -19.74 -12.91 -4.13
CA LYS A 138 -19.51 -11.58 -4.72
C LYS A 138 -18.16 -11.44 -5.40
N ALA A 139 -17.20 -12.27 -5.02
CA ALA A 139 -15.85 -12.30 -5.56
C ALA A 139 -15.44 -13.74 -5.92
N LYS A 140 -14.45 -13.86 -6.81
CA LYS A 140 -13.78 -15.14 -7.05
C LYS A 140 -12.90 -15.48 -5.85
N PRO A 141 -12.67 -16.79 -5.56
CA PRO A 141 -11.74 -17.19 -4.52
C PRO A 141 -10.37 -16.55 -4.65
N ALA A 142 -9.83 -15.97 -3.57
CA ALA A 142 -8.53 -15.30 -3.54
C ALA A 142 -7.65 -15.84 -2.38
N PRO A 143 -7.37 -17.16 -2.28
CA PRO A 143 -6.74 -17.77 -1.10
C PRO A 143 -5.27 -17.37 -0.90
N TYR A 144 -4.61 -16.81 -1.92
CA TYR A 144 -3.21 -16.41 -1.84
C TYR A 144 -3.00 -14.89 -2.00
N ASN A 145 -4.08 -14.09 -1.95
CA ASN A 145 -4.01 -12.65 -1.99
C ASN A 145 -4.13 -12.05 -0.58
N PHE A 146 -3.19 -11.19 -0.24
CA PHE A 146 -3.14 -10.47 1.04
C PHE A 146 -2.83 -9.00 0.80
N PHE A 147 -3.18 -8.13 1.74
CA PHE A 147 -2.79 -6.73 1.76
C PHE A 147 -2.84 -6.15 3.18
N TYR A 148 -2.17 -5.03 3.38
CA TYR A 148 -2.14 -4.29 4.64
C TYR A 148 -3.04 -3.06 4.60
N GLY A 149 -3.95 -2.95 5.55
CA GLY A 149 -4.89 -1.85 5.71
C GLY A 149 -6.34 -2.27 5.46
N PRO A 150 -7.29 -1.34 5.57
CA PRO A 150 -8.69 -1.60 5.22
C PRO A 150 -8.84 -1.75 3.71
N SER A 151 -9.84 -2.54 3.28
CA SER A 151 -10.20 -2.58 1.86
C SER A 151 -10.63 -1.21 1.36
N TYR A 152 -10.55 -0.97 0.04
CA TYR A 152 -11.08 0.27 -0.56
C TYR A 152 -12.56 0.47 -0.23
N SER A 153 -13.34 -0.61 -0.24
CA SER A 153 -14.76 -0.58 0.11
C SER A 153 -14.97 -0.19 1.57
N ASP A 154 -14.19 -0.77 2.49
CA ASP A 154 -14.29 -0.44 3.91
C ASP A 154 -13.80 0.98 4.21
N ALA A 155 -12.74 1.44 3.55
CA ALA A 155 -12.28 2.81 3.65
C ALA A 155 -13.35 3.81 3.15
N MET A 156 -14.01 3.52 2.02
CA MET A 156 -15.09 4.35 1.50
C MET A 156 -16.34 4.31 2.40
N ARG A 157 -16.70 3.16 2.97
CA ARG A 157 -17.77 3.04 3.98
C ARG A 157 -17.50 3.92 5.19
N ALA A 158 -16.28 3.93 5.69
CA ALA A 158 -15.89 4.77 6.83
C ALA A 158 -16.03 6.27 6.51
N LEU A 159 -15.63 6.70 5.30
CA LEU A 159 -15.80 8.07 4.83
C LEU A 159 -17.28 8.45 4.73
N LEU A 160 -18.13 7.57 4.22
CA LEU A 160 -19.58 7.83 4.09
C LEU A 160 -20.29 7.89 5.44
N ILE A 161 -19.88 7.04 6.40
CA ILE A 161 -20.37 7.12 7.79
C ILE A 161 -20.02 8.48 8.39
N TRP A 162 -18.76 8.91 8.23
CA TRP A 162 -18.33 10.23 8.67
C TRP A 162 -19.12 11.36 7.98
N ALA A 163 -19.32 11.26 6.66
CA ALA A 163 -20.05 12.27 5.89
C ALA A 163 -21.52 12.39 6.32
N ALA A 164 -22.18 11.28 6.66
CA ALA A 164 -23.54 11.28 7.19
C ALA A 164 -23.64 11.99 8.56
N GLU A 165 -22.66 11.75 9.43
CA GLU A 165 -22.57 12.42 10.73
C GLU A 165 -22.27 13.92 10.57
N ASP A 166 -21.37 14.28 9.66
CA ASP A 166 -21.01 15.67 9.34
C ASP A 166 -22.21 16.44 8.78
N TRP A 167 -23.01 15.82 7.88
CA TRP A 167 -24.24 16.41 7.37
C TRP A 167 -25.24 16.71 8.48
N LYS A 168 -25.46 15.73 9.35
CA LYS A 168 -26.35 15.87 10.50
C LYS A 168 -25.86 16.96 11.47
N ALA A 169 -24.56 16.98 11.75
CA ALA A 169 -23.97 17.98 12.64
C ALA A 169 -24.07 19.41 12.09
N LYS A 170 -24.03 19.58 10.77
CA LYS A 170 -24.22 20.87 10.10
C LYS A 170 -25.68 21.34 10.10
N GLY A 171 -26.65 20.52 10.51
CA GLY A 171 -28.06 20.86 10.56
C GLY A 171 -28.68 21.22 9.20
N LYS A 172 -28.05 20.75 8.11
CA LYS A 172 -28.52 21.09 6.75
C LYS A 172 -29.81 20.34 6.40
N PRO A 173 -30.80 21.00 5.76
CA PRO A 173 -32.05 20.35 5.36
C PRO A 173 -31.84 19.41 4.16
N GLY A 174 -32.76 18.46 4.02
CA GLY A 174 -32.80 17.54 2.88
C GLY A 174 -31.77 16.40 2.94
N LYS A 175 -31.66 15.69 1.82
CA LYS A 175 -30.72 14.58 1.66
C LYS A 175 -29.37 15.10 1.18
N PRO A 176 -28.24 14.65 1.77
CA PRO A 176 -26.94 14.97 1.22
C PRO A 176 -26.76 14.29 -0.16
N LYS A 177 -26.06 14.96 -1.07
CA LYS A 177 -25.75 14.44 -2.40
C LYS A 177 -24.31 13.97 -2.47
N PHE A 178 -24.12 12.73 -2.90
CA PHE A 178 -22.82 12.08 -3.03
C PHE A 178 -22.50 11.80 -4.49
N VAL A 179 -21.25 12.03 -4.90
CA VAL A 179 -20.74 11.69 -6.23
C VAL A 179 -19.41 10.97 -6.14
N HIS A 180 -19.26 9.88 -6.90
CA HIS A 180 -17.97 9.22 -7.12
C HIS A 180 -17.26 9.88 -8.30
N MET A 181 -15.99 10.25 -8.12
CA MET A 181 -15.13 10.81 -9.15
C MET A 181 -13.87 9.96 -9.29
N GLY A 182 -13.53 9.53 -10.51
CA GLY A 182 -12.33 8.70 -10.75
C GLY A 182 -12.25 8.21 -12.19
N ALA A 183 -11.13 7.59 -12.53
CA ALA A 183 -10.97 7.00 -13.86
C ALA A 183 -11.89 5.77 -14.02
N ASN A 184 -12.28 5.51 -15.26
CA ASN A 184 -12.94 4.24 -15.58
C ASN A 184 -11.90 3.11 -15.64
N HIS A 185 -11.43 2.68 -14.48
CA HIS A 185 -10.35 1.72 -14.29
C HIS A 185 -10.65 0.86 -13.05
N PRO A 186 -10.23 -0.42 -13.00
CA PRO A 186 -10.47 -1.32 -11.85
C PRO A 186 -10.14 -0.68 -10.49
N TYR A 187 -9.01 0.02 -10.38
CA TYR A 187 -8.58 0.63 -9.12
C TYR A 187 -9.58 1.65 -8.56
N PRO A 188 -9.94 2.78 -9.25
CA PRO A 188 -10.88 3.74 -8.70
C PRO A 188 -12.31 3.19 -8.56
N ASN A 189 -12.68 2.19 -9.38
CA ASN A 189 -14.00 1.59 -9.38
C ASN A 189 -14.18 0.49 -8.32
N ALA A 190 -13.09 -0.03 -7.74
CA ALA A 190 -13.16 -1.13 -6.77
C ALA A 190 -14.14 -0.88 -5.60
N PRO A 191 -14.16 0.30 -4.95
CA PRO A 191 -15.08 0.56 -3.84
C PRO A 191 -16.46 1.05 -4.27
N LYS A 192 -16.67 1.40 -5.55
CA LYS A 192 -17.81 2.19 -6.01
C LYS A 192 -19.14 1.55 -5.66
N ALA A 193 -19.38 0.31 -6.06
CA ALA A 193 -20.66 -0.36 -5.84
C ALA A 193 -21.00 -0.49 -4.34
N ALA A 194 -20.02 -0.90 -3.53
CA ALA A 194 -20.20 -1.05 -2.09
C ALA A 194 -20.41 0.30 -1.38
N GLY A 195 -19.70 1.34 -1.81
CA GLY A 195 -19.86 2.67 -1.28
C GLY A 195 -21.21 3.29 -1.65
N GLU A 196 -21.61 3.21 -2.91
CA GLU A 196 -22.92 3.75 -3.38
C GLU A 196 -24.10 3.06 -2.69
N ALA A 197 -24.01 1.74 -2.44
CA ALA A 197 -25.02 1.02 -1.67
C ALA A 197 -25.13 1.56 -0.24
N LEU A 198 -23.99 1.71 0.47
CA LEU A 198 -24.00 2.26 1.82
C LEU A 198 -24.45 3.73 1.85
N ALA A 199 -24.04 4.55 0.86
CA ALA A 199 -24.51 5.92 0.74
C ALA A 199 -26.04 5.97 0.67
N THR A 200 -26.64 5.10 -0.14
CA THR A 200 -28.11 4.98 -0.25
C THR A 200 -28.74 4.57 1.09
N GLU A 201 -28.17 3.59 1.80
CA GLU A 201 -28.64 3.16 3.13
C GLU A 201 -28.56 4.30 4.16
N LEU A 202 -27.52 5.14 4.07
CA LEU A 202 -27.34 6.30 4.94
C LEU A 202 -28.19 7.52 4.54
N GLY A 203 -29.01 7.39 3.47
CA GLY A 203 -29.96 8.42 3.04
C GLY A 203 -29.39 9.45 2.06
N PHE A 204 -28.22 9.22 1.48
CA PHE A 204 -27.70 10.09 0.42
C PHE A 204 -28.46 9.92 -0.89
N GLU A 205 -28.56 10.99 -1.66
CA GLU A 205 -28.82 10.94 -3.09
C GLU A 205 -27.49 10.67 -3.80
N VAL A 206 -27.38 9.49 -4.45
CA VAL A 206 -26.20 9.11 -5.21
C VAL A 206 -26.32 9.66 -6.63
N LEU A 207 -25.39 10.53 -7.00
CA LEU A 207 -25.35 11.17 -8.32
C LEU A 207 -24.57 10.31 -9.33
N PRO A 208 -24.82 10.52 -10.65
CA PRO A 208 -24.01 9.89 -11.68
C PRO A 208 -22.51 10.19 -11.50
N PRO A 209 -21.61 9.20 -11.71
CA PRO A 209 -20.19 9.40 -11.48
C PRO A 209 -19.58 10.38 -12.48
N LEU A 210 -18.55 11.11 -12.04
CA LEU A 210 -17.74 11.97 -12.89
C LEU A 210 -16.42 11.31 -13.21
N VAL A 211 -16.12 11.14 -14.50
CA VAL A 211 -14.92 10.44 -14.96
C VAL A 211 -13.80 11.43 -15.25
N PHE A 212 -12.59 11.13 -14.73
CA PHE A 212 -11.35 11.81 -15.08
C PHE A 212 -10.17 10.84 -15.08
N ALA A 213 -9.11 11.12 -15.84
CA ALA A 213 -8.01 10.18 -16.04
C ALA A 213 -7.16 9.97 -14.77
N LEU A 214 -6.42 8.86 -14.70
CA LEU A 214 -5.45 8.59 -13.62
C LEU A 214 -4.25 9.55 -13.66
N ALA A 215 -3.87 10.03 -14.83
CA ALA A 215 -2.76 10.97 -14.98
C ALA A 215 -3.19 12.41 -14.60
N PRO A 216 -2.24 13.26 -14.17
CA PRO A 216 -2.49 14.69 -14.06
C PRO A 216 -2.95 15.32 -15.38
N GLY A 217 -3.83 16.33 -15.32
CA GLY A 217 -4.38 16.96 -16.52
C GLY A 217 -5.25 18.17 -16.21
N ASP A 218 -5.90 18.75 -17.24
CA ASP A 218 -6.92 19.76 -17.07
C ASP A 218 -8.28 19.10 -16.82
N TYR A 219 -8.84 19.35 -15.65
CA TYR A 219 -10.13 18.82 -15.20
C TYR A 219 -11.18 19.90 -14.94
N SER A 220 -11.01 21.06 -15.57
CA SER A 220 -11.95 22.19 -15.45
C SER A 220 -13.39 21.82 -15.82
N ALA A 221 -13.58 21.01 -16.87
CA ALA A 221 -14.90 20.53 -17.27
C ALA A 221 -15.56 19.65 -16.21
N GLN A 222 -14.79 18.76 -15.57
CA GLN A 222 -15.29 17.92 -14.48
C GLN A 222 -15.66 18.75 -13.25
N CYS A 223 -14.90 19.78 -12.94
CA CYS A 223 -15.20 20.70 -11.84
C CYS A 223 -16.46 21.53 -12.12
N LEU A 224 -16.68 21.99 -13.34
CA LEU A 224 -17.93 22.67 -13.73
C LEU A 224 -19.15 21.72 -13.63
N SER A 225 -18.99 20.48 -14.08
CA SER A 225 -20.01 19.44 -13.93
C SER A 225 -20.30 19.14 -12.46
N LEU A 226 -19.25 19.03 -11.62
CA LEU A 226 -19.39 18.85 -10.18
C LEU A 226 -20.17 20.02 -9.54
N LYS A 227 -19.81 21.25 -9.89
CA LYS A 227 -20.49 22.47 -9.41
C LYS A 227 -22.00 22.46 -9.77
N SER A 228 -22.29 22.12 -11.02
CA SER A 228 -23.66 22.07 -11.54
C SER A 228 -24.51 20.95 -10.95
N SER A 229 -23.87 19.84 -10.51
CA SER A 229 -24.58 18.71 -9.92
C SER A 229 -25.19 19.01 -8.54
N GLY A 230 -24.67 20.02 -7.86
CA GLY A 230 -25.04 20.34 -6.49
C GLY A 230 -24.63 19.29 -5.47
N ALA A 231 -23.60 18.48 -5.78
CA ALA A 231 -23.03 17.52 -4.84
C ALA A 231 -22.57 18.20 -3.55
N ASN A 232 -22.74 17.53 -2.42
CA ASN A 232 -22.25 17.99 -1.12
C ASN A 232 -20.96 17.29 -0.74
N TYR A 233 -20.79 16.03 -1.18
CA TYR A 233 -19.63 15.19 -0.94
C TYR A 233 -19.18 14.56 -2.25
N ALA A 234 -17.87 14.68 -2.57
CA ALA A 234 -17.26 14.11 -3.77
C ALA A 234 -16.09 13.20 -3.38
N TYR A 235 -16.19 11.92 -3.72
CA TYR A 235 -15.14 10.94 -3.49
C TYR A 235 -14.14 10.95 -4.64
N LEU A 236 -12.87 11.18 -4.34
CA LEU A 236 -11.76 11.16 -5.29
C LEU A 236 -11.12 9.77 -5.32
N GLY A 237 -11.45 8.97 -6.34
CA GLY A 237 -11.05 7.58 -6.47
C GLY A 237 -9.64 7.36 -6.99
N ASN A 238 -9.00 8.38 -7.59
CA ASN A 238 -7.67 8.28 -8.18
C ASN A 238 -6.54 8.46 -7.15
N THR A 239 -5.27 8.35 -7.58
CA THR A 239 -4.09 8.67 -6.79
C THR A 239 -3.89 10.18 -6.66
N SER A 240 -2.98 10.57 -5.78
CA SER A 240 -2.69 11.97 -5.43
C SER A 240 -2.41 12.83 -6.67
N GLY A 241 -1.64 12.35 -7.64
CA GLY A 241 -1.20 13.15 -8.78
C GLY A 241 -2.32 13.75 -9.61
N SER A 242 -3.32 12.93 -9.99
CA SER A 242 -4.49 13.44 -10.72
C SER A 242 -5.48 14.18 -9.80
N ASN A 243 -5.60 13.77 -8.53
CA ASN A 243 -6.45 14.45 -7.56
C ASN A 243 -5.98 15.88 -7.27
N ILE A 244 -4.67 16.16 -7.24
CA ILE A 244 -4.11 17.51 -7.16
C ILE A 244 -4.65 18.39 -8.28
N SER A 245 -4.66 17.88 -9.51
CA SER A 245 -5.17 18.62 -10.67
C SER A 245 -6.66 18.94 -10.53
N VAL A 246 -7.48 17.99 -10.09
CA VAL A 246 -8.91 18.20 -9.80
C VAL A 246 -9.11 19.22 -8.69
N LEU A 247 -8.40 19.07 -7.57
CA LEU A 247 -8.54 20.00 -6.44
C LEU A 247 -8.24 21.44 -6.84
N LYS A 248 -7.14 21.68 -7.58
CA LYS A 248 -6.77 23.01 -8.07
C LYS A 248 -7.79 23.56 -9.06
N ALA A 249 -8.24 22.77 -10.03
CA ALA A 249 -9.25 23.17 -10.99
C ALA A 249 -10.59 23.50 -10.32
N CYS A 250 -11.03 22.68 -9.37
CA CYS A 250 -12.27 22.90 -8.63
C CYS A 250 -12.18 24.11 -7.70
N LYS A 251 -11.05 24.38 -7.09
CA LYS A 251 -10.80 25.60 -6.31
C LYS A 251 -10.94 26.83 -7.19
N THR A 252 -10.30 26.83 -8.37
CA THR A 252 -10.39 27.92 -9.36
C THR A 252 -11.83 28.12 -9.85
N ALA A 253 -12.59 27.04 -10.06
CA ALA A 253 -14.00 27.10 -10.47
C ALA A 253 -14.95 27.52 -9.34
N GLY A 254 -14.47 27.70 -8.12
CA GLY A 254 -15.27 28.03 -6.95
C GLY A 254 -16.31 26.93 -6.63
N VAL A 255 -15.87 25.67 -6.64
CA VAL A 255 -16.69 24.51 -6.26
C VAL A 255 -16.73 24.44 -4.73
N ASP A 256 -17.94 24.45 -4.16
CA ASP A 256 -18.18 24.27 -2.73
C ASP A 256 -18.69 22.84 -2.47
N VAL A 257 -17.75 21.92 -2.24
CA VAL A 257 -18.01 20.50 -1.96
C VAL A 257 -17.01 19.96 -0.94
N GLN A 258 -17.44 19.04 -0.09
CA GLN A 258 -16.50 18.31 0.77
C GLN A 258 -15.85 17.18 -0.03
N PHE A 259 -14.55 17.32 -0.32
CA PHE A 259 -13.78 16.26 -0.97
C PHE A 259 -13.41 15.15 0.02
N LEU A 260 -13.56 13.91 -0.43
CA LEU A 260 -13.24 12.67 0.27
C LEU A 260 -12.19 11.91 -0.56
N GLY A 261 -10.94 11.87 -0.13
CA GLY A 261 -9.89 11.13 -0.83
C GLY A 261 -9.94 9.64 -0.48
N ASN A 262 -9.53 8.77 -1.40
CA ASN A 262 -9.27 7.37 -1.07
C ASN A 262 -7.90 7.21 -0.37
N VAL A 263 -7.52 5.97 0.01
CA VAL A 263 -6.27 5.67 0.74
C VAL A 263 -4.98 6.03 -0.03
N TRP A 264 -5.04 6.25 -1.34
CA TRP A 264 -3.96 6.70 -2.21
C TRP A 264 -4.15 8.13 -2.71
N GLY A 265 -5.28 8.72 -2.38
CA GLY A 265 -5.76 9.95 -2.97
C GLY A 265 -5.20 11.22 -2.35
N MET A 266 -4.54 11.11 -1.21
CA MET A 266 -4.00 12.24 -0.46
C MET A 266 -2.84 11.81 0.44
N ASP A 267 -1.78 12.60 0.46
CA ASP A 267 -0.62 12.47 1.32
C ASP A 267 0.03 13.85 1.57
N GLU A 268 1.16 13.87 2.22
CA GLU A 268 1.89 15.11 2.53
C GLU A 268 2.42 15.82 1.29
N ASN A 269 2.84 15.05 0.26
CA ASN A 269 3.28 15.60 -1.03
C ASN A 269 2.10 16.22 -1.80
N ALA A 270 0.95 15.57 -1.75
CA ALA A 270 -0.28 16.08 -2.34
C ALA A 270 -0.73 17.37 -1.64
N ALA A 271 -0.70 17.40 -0.31
CA ALA A 271 -1.01 18.59 0.49
C ALA A 271 -0.09 19.76 0.12
N LYS A 272 1.22 19.52 0.02
CA LYS A 272 2.20 20.51 -0.42
C LYS A 272 1.92 21.00 -1.83
N THR A 273 1.70 20.09 -2.78
CA THR A 273 1.58 20.43 -4.20
C THR A 273 0.24 21.09 -4.55
N ALA A 274 -0.84 20.67 -3.92
CA ALA A 274 -2.16 21.27 -4.11
C ALA A 274 -2.32 22.60 -3.35
N GLY A 275 -1.51 22.82 -2.29
CA GLY A 275 -1.59 24.02 -1.48
C GLY A 275 -2.97 24.20 -0.85
N ASP A 276 -3.51 25.42 -0.88
CA ASP A 276 -4.81 25.76 -0.30
C ASP A 276 -6.00 25.01 -0.93
N ALA A 277 -5.83 24.43 -2.12
CA ALA A 277 -6.86 23.56 -2.72
C ALA A 277 -6.99 22.21 -2.00
N ALA A 278 -5.99 21.79 -1.21
CA ALA A 278 -6.05 20.60 -0.40
C ALA A 278 -6.64 20.85 0.99
N ASP A 279 -6.86 22.10 1.41
CA ASP A 279 -7.37 22.37 2.75
C ASP A 279 -8.77 21.79 2.94
N GLY A 280 -8.98 21.08 4.03
CA GLY A 280 -10.25 20.45 4.38
C GLY A 280 -10.54 19.10 3.72
N VAL A 281 -9.71 18.59 2.82
CA VAL A 281 -9.89 17.23 2.25
C VAL A 281 -9.85 16.19 3.36
N ILE A 282 -10.83 15.28 3.39
CA ILE A 282 -10.90 14.16 4.35
C ILE A 282 -10.48 12.89 3.62
N PHE A 283 -9.63 12.08 4.26
CA PHE A 283 -9.10 10.86 3.66
C PHE A 283 -8.67 9.84 4.72
N PRO A 284 -8.69 8.53 4.41
CA PRO A 284 -8.22 7.49 5.33
C PRO A 284 -6.71 7.29 5.22
N LEU A 285 -6.05 7.01 6.34
CA LEU A 285 -4.68 6.52 6.36
C LEU A 285 -4.63 5.06 6.79
N ARG A 286 -3.64 4.33 6.26
CA ARG A 286 -3.37 2.92 6.58
C ARG A 286 -2.45 2.77 7.78
N THR A 287 -1.63 3.80 8.04
CA THR A 287 -0.68 3.86 9.16
C THR A 287 -1.30 4.56 10.35
N ALA A 288 -0.87 4.20 11.54
CA ALA A 288 -1.35 4.84 12.77
C ALA A 288 -0.70 6.22 13.00
N VAL A 289 0.40 6.52 12.29
CA VAL A 289 1.18 7.77 12.41
C VAL A 289 1.72 8.22 11.06
N ILE A 290 2.11 9.50 10.99
CA ILE A 290 2.87 10.11 9.91
C ILE A 290 4.37 10.13 10.24
N TRP A 291 5.23 10.48 9.26
CA TRP A 291 6.67 10.60 9.42
C TRP A 291 7.06 11.51 10.59
N GLY A 292 8.05 11.08 11.35
CA GLY A 292 8.51 11.86 12.53
C GLY A 292 7.61 11.75 13.76
N GLY A 293 6.52 10.97 13.71
CA GLY A 293 5.66 10.73 14.86
C GLY A 293 6.40 10.03 16.02
N SER A 294 5.88 10.21 17.25
CA SER A 294 6.50 9.72 18.48
C SER A 294 6.28 8.23 18.78
N ALA A 295 5.65 7.48 17.87
CA ALA A 295 5.42 6.04 18.08
C ALA A 295 6.75 5.26 18.20
N PRO A 296 6.85 4.25 19.06
CA PRO A 296 8.07 3.47 19.23
C PRO A 296 8.62 2.90 17.94
N GLY A 297 7.75 2.37 17.08
CA GLY A 297 8.12 1.78 15.78
C GLY A 297 8.67 2.76 14.76
N MET A 298 8.50 4.08 14.94
CA MET A 298 9.06 5.08 14.02
C MET A 298 10.59 5.02 13.95
N LYS A 299 11.26 4.61 15.01
CA LYS A 299 12.70 4.38 15.00
C LYS A 299 13.09 3.35 13.94
N THR A 300 12.38 2.23 13.87
CA THR A 300 12.61 1.19 12.85
C THR A 300 12.39 1.73 11.43
N VAL A 301 11.33 2.51 11.21
CA VAL A 301 11.06 3.16 9.91
C VAL A 301 12.21 4.08 9.50
N MET A 302 12.72 4.88 10.44
CA MET A 302 13.85 5.79 10.19
C MET A 302 15.15 5.02 9.89
N GLU A 303 15.41 3.90 10.56
CA GLU A 303 16.55 3.02 10.28
C GLU A 303 16.44 2.40 8.88
N ILE A 304 15.26 1.92 8.50
CA ILE A 304 15.00 1.40 7.16
C ILE A 304 15.21 2.50 6.10
N SER A 305 14.70 3.69 6.33
CA SER A 305 14.85 4.82 5.41
C SER A 305 16.31 5.17 5.11
N LYS A 306 17.23 4.96 6.06
CA LYS A 306 18.67 5.20 5.87
C LYS A 306 19.33 4.25 4.86
N ILE A 307 18.66 3.23 4.40
CA ILE A 307 19.16 2.36 3.33
C ILE A 307 19.35 3.16 2.03
N SER A 308 18.34 3.94 1.63
CA SER A 308 18.37 4.80 0.43
C SER A 308 18.72 6.25 0.73
N ASP A 309 18.54 6.70 1.97
CA ASP A 309 18.93 8.04 2.43
C ASP A 309 19.81 7.97 3.69
N PRO A 310 21.12 7.72 3.57
CA PRO A 310 22.03 7.68 4.72
C PRO A 310 22.08 8.99 5.50
N SER A 311 21.70 10.12 4.89
CA SER A 311 21.65 11.44 5.56
C SER A 311 20.48 11.55 6.54
N GLY A 312 19.41 10.78 6.35
CA GLY A 312 18.18 10.82 7.14
C GLY A 312 17.37 12.11 6.98
N LYS A 313 17.61 12.87 5.89
CA LYS A 313 16.99 14.18 5.67
C LYS A 313 15.74 14.12 4.77
N VAL A 314 15.57 13.07 4.02
CA VAL A 314 14.42 12.91 3.11
C VAL A 314 13.16 12.64 3.91
N TYR A 315 12.15 13.48 3.72
CA TYR A 315 10.80 13.23 4.25
C TYR A 315 10.20 11.97 3.60
N ARG A 316 9.65 11.08 4.38
CA ARG A 316 8.99 9.87 3.87
C ARG A 316 7.47 9.99 4.04
N PRO A 317 6.71 10.04 2.94
CA PRO A 317 5.26 10.17 3.01
C PRO A 317 4.61 8.92 3.59
N VAL A 318 3.34 9.02 3.99
CA VAL A 318 2.57 7.90 4.57
C VAL A 318 2.59 6.64 3.71
N HIS A 319 2.74 6.76 2.39
CA HIS A 319 2.84 5.62 1.48
C HIS A 319 4.13 4.81 1.67
N TYR A 320 5.24 5.49 1.97
CA TYR A 320 6.50 4.84 2.35
C TYR A 320 6.32 4.03 3.63
N ILE A 321 5.75 4.64 4.67
CA ILE A 321 5.54 4.00 5.98
C ILE A 321 4.62 2.77 5.84
N ALA A 322 3.54 2.88 5.05
CA ALA A 322 2.64 1.76 4.79
C ALA A 322 3.33 0.59 4.07
N ALA A 323 4.26 0.88 3.16
CA ALA A 323 5.03 -0.15 2.48
C ALA A 323 6.02 -0.86 3.41
N VAL A 324 6.65 -0.13 4.34
CA VAL A 324 7.46 -0.74 5.41
C VAL A 324 6.62 -1.73 6.21
N CYS A 325 5.40 -1.34 6.63
CA CYS A 325 4.48 -2.27 7.29
C CYS A 325 4.20 -3.51 6.44
N SER A 326 3.84 -3.32 5.16
CA SER A 326 3.53 -4.41 4.23
C SER A 326 4.70 -5.40 4.09
N ALA A 327 5.91 -4.89 3.86
CA ALA A 327 7.09 -5.72 3.70
C ALA A 327 7.48 -6.47 4.98
N LEU A 328 7.30 -5.86 6.16
CA LEU A 328 7.57 -6.51 7.44
C LEU A 328 6.53 -7.58 7.80
N TYR A 329 5.25 -7.43 7.41
CA TYR A 329 4.29 -8.52 7.51
C TYR A 329 4.71 -9.73 6.68
N VAL A 330 5.12 -9.49 5.43
CA VAL A 330 5.63 -10.56 4.55
C VAL A 330 6.90 -11.20 5.15
N LYS A 331 7.84 -10.39 5.67
CA LYS A 331 9.05 -10.87 6.33
C LYS A 331 8.73 -11.81 7.50
N GLU A 332 7.80 -11.46 8.37
CA GLU A 332 7.47 -12.32 9.51
C GLU A 332 6.71 -13.60 9.10
N ALA A 333 5.88 -13.54 8.04
CA ALA A 333 5.28 -14.75 7.47
C ALA A 333 6.35 -15.69 6.87
N LEU A 334 7.37 -15.12 6.22
CA LEU A 334 8.53 -15.86 5.73
C LEU A 334 9.36 -16.47 6.89
N ASP A 335 9.56 -15.73 7.99
CA ASP A 335 10.27 -16.25 9.18
C ASP A 335 9.55 -17.44 9.81
N TRP A 336 8.21 -17.36 9.89
CA TRP A 336 7.41 -18.48 10.35
C TRP A 336 7.56 -19.69 9.41
N ALA A 337 7.44 -19.47 8.11
CA ALA A 337 7.60 -20.51 7.10
C ALA A 337 8.97 -21.19 7.16
N ALA A 338 10.04 -20.41 7.31
CA ALA A 338 11.41 -20.92 7.41
C ALA A 338 11.58 -21.88 8.60
N LYS A 339 10.88 -21.63 9.71
CA LYS A 339 10.90 -22.48 10.91
C LYS A 339 9.94 -23.68 10.82
N ASN A 340 8.99 -23.67 9.87
CA ASN A 340 7.90 -24.65 9.76
C ASN A 340 7.89 -25.33 8.38
N GLY A 341 9.02 -25.88 7.97
CA GLY A 341 9.14 -26.69 6.75
C GLY A 341 9.72 -25.95 5.54
N GLY A 342 10.18 -24.71 5.72
CA GLY A 342 10.84 -23.92 4.67
C GLY A 342 9.94 -22.84 4.06
N ALA A 343 10.58 -21.84 3.43
CA ALA A 343 9.90 -20.70 2.81
C ALA A 343 9.26 -21.07 1.47
N THR A 344 8.33 -22.03 1.48
CA THR A 344 7.46 -22.34 0.34
C THR A 344 6.25 -21.41 0.36
N GLY A 345 5.61 -21.16 -0.80
CA GLY A 345 4.44 -20.30 -0.87
C GLY A 345 3.30 -20.76 0.05
N GLU A 346 3.02 -22.06 0.12
CA GLU A 346 2.00 -22.62 1.05
C GLU A 346 2.31 -22.32 2.52
N ASN A 347 3.58 -22.47 2.93
CA ASN A 347 3.98 -22.19 4.31
C ASN A 347 3.97 -20.67 4.59
N VAL A 348 4.34 -19.83 3.63
CA VAL A 348 4.25 -18.38 3.79
C VAL A 348 2.79 -17.92 3.94
N ALA A 349 1.86 -18.48 3.15
CA ALA A 349 0.44 -18.22 3.31
C ALA A 349 -0.07 -18.60 4.71
N LYS A 350 0.33 -19.78 5.20
CA LYS A 350 0.02 -20.20 6.59
C LYS A 350 0.63 -19.26 7.64
N GLY A 351 1.78 -18.66 7.35
CA GLY A 351 2.44 -17.68 8.21
C GLY A 351 1.56 -16.47 8.52
N PHE A 352 0.74 -16.01 7.56
CA PHE A 352 -0.19 -14.91 7.77
C PHE A 352 -1.34 -15.23 8.74
N TYR A 353 -1.67 -16.51 8.94
CA TYR A 353 -2.77 -16.93 9.81
C TYR A 353 -2.37 -17.18 11.27
N GLN A 354 -1.08 -17.03 11.59
CA GLN A 354 -0.55 -17.43 12.90
C GLN A 354 -0.83 -16.45 14.03
N LYS A 355 -1.17 -15.21 13.71
CA LYS A 355 -1.32 -14.15 14.71
C LYS A 355 -2.67 -13.44 14.56
N LYS A 356 -3.19 -12.99 15.70
CA LYS A 356 -4.35 -12.12 15.78
C LYS A 356 -3.90 -10.76 16.28
N ASP A 357 -4.54 -9.70 15.77
CA ASP A 357 -4.20 -8.31 16.08
C ASP A 357 -2.68 -8.06 15.95
N TRP A 358 -2.15 -8.59 14.86
CA TRP A 358 -0.72 -8.67 14.61
C TRP A 358 -0.17 -7.32 14.16
N VAL A 359 0.87 -6.88 14.88
CA VAL A 359 1.76 -5.79 14.48
C VAL A 359 3.16 -6.39 14.30
N PRO A 360 3.87 -6.15 13.19
CA PRO A 360 5.24 -6.63 13.03
C PRO A 360 6.14 -6.13 14.15
N ALA A 361 7.08 -6.96 14.59
CA ALA A 361 7.98 -6.65 15.69
C ALA A 361 8.77 -5.35 15.42
N GLY A 362 8.83 -4.47 16.41
CA GLY A 362 9.48 -3.18 16.30
C GLY A 362 8.69 -2.13 15.50
N MET A 363 7.39 -2.38 15.22
CA MET A 363 6.52 -1.45 14.52
C MET A 363 5.33 -0.98 15.36
N GLU A 364 5.44 -1.11 16.69
CA GLU A 364 4.40 -0.74 17.64
C GLU A 364 4.03 0.75 17.49
N GLY A 365 2.73 0.99 17.33
CA GLY A 365 2.16 2.32 17.14
C GLY A 365 2.37 2.93 15.75
N VAL A 366 3.00 2.20 14.80
CA VAL A 366 3.16 2.63 13.39
C VAL A 366 2.24 1.83 12.49
N CYS A 367 2.32 0.50 12.52
CA CYS A 367 1.43 -0.35 11.74
C CYS A 367 0.14 -0.59 12.52
N ASN A 368 -1.01 -0.47 11.85
CA ASN A 368 -2.29 -0.87 12.41
C ASN A 368 -2.34 -2.40 12.56
N PRO A 369 -2.87 -2.92 13.69
CA PRO A 369 -3.01 -4.35 13.89
C PRO A 369 -3.84 -5.01 12.79
N SER A 370 -3.42 -6.18 12.33
CA SER A 370 -4.09 -6.94 11.29
C SER A 370 -4.32 -8.39 11.71
N THR A 371 -5.41 -8.99 11.22
CA THR A 371 -5.75 -10.40 11.42
C THR A 371 -6.22 -10.97 10.09
N TRP A 372 -5.52 -11.98 9.59
CA TRP A 372 -5.95 -12.77 8.43
C TRP A 372 -6.31 -14.19 8.89
N THR A 373 -7.30 -14.79 8.27
CA THR A 373 -7.70 -16.17 8.52
C THR A 373 -7.94 -16.88 7.19
N GLU A 374 -7.99 -18.20 7.20
CA GLU A 374 -8.30 -19.00 6.01
C GLU A 374 -9.66 -18.66 5.36
N LYS A 375 -10.54 -17.96 6.09
CA LYS A 375 -11.90 -17.60 5.63
C LYS A 375 -12.12 -16.11 5.41
N ASP A 376 -11.19 -15.26 5.85
CA ASP A 376 -11.37 -13.81 5.82
C ASP A 376 -10.02 -13.10 5.79
N HIS A 377 -9.70 -12.46 4.66
CA HIS A 377 -8.48 -11.69 4.46
C HIS A 377 -8.64 -10.19 4.68
N ARG A 378 -9.71 -9.72 5.33
CA ARG A 378 -9.94 -8.29 5.60
C ARG A 378 -8.96 -7.68 6.60
N GLY A 379 -7.87 -8.27 6.97
CA GLY A 379 -6.80 -7.76 7.82
C GLY A 379 -7.28 -6.89 8.99
N THR A 380 -7.61 -5.63 8.70
CA THR A 380 -8.18 -4.67 9.65
C THR A 380 -9.49 -4.06 9.15
N LEU A 381 -10.41 -3.76 10.07
CA LEU A 381 -11.65 -3.01 9.83
C LEU A 381 -11.65 -1.66 10.54
N LYS A 382 -10.51 -1.30 11.14
CA LYS A 382 -10.29 0.01 11.74
C LYS A 382 -9.78 0.97 10.67
N VAL A 383 -10.49 2.08 10.50
CA VAL A 383 -10.18 3.13 9.52
C VAL A 383 -9.95 4.44 10.24
N ASP A 384 -8.73 4.94 10.19
CA ASP A 384 -8.38 6.25 10.73
C ASP A 384 -8.59 7.32 9.65
N LEU A 385 -9.48 8.29 9.91
CA LEU A 385 -9.77 9.41 9.03
C LEU A 385 -8.98 10.64 9.43
N TYR A 386 -8.39 11.27 8.43
CA TYR A 386 -7.58 12.47 8.55
C TYR A 386 -8.16 13.62 7.74
N ARG A 387 -7.81 14.83 8.13
CA ARG A 387 -8.10 16.07 7.43
C ARG A 387 -6.79 16.75 7.06
N SER A 388 -6.66 17.14 5.81
CA SER A 388 -5.59 18.03 5.39
C SER A 388 -5.85 19.45 5.88
N ARG A 389 -4.84 20.11 6.46
CA ARG A 389 -4.87 21.50 6.87
C ARG A 389 -3.70 22.23 6.27
N ILE A 390 -3.98 23.34 5.64
CA ILE A 390 -3.01 24.21 4.99
C ILE A 390 -3.14 25.61 5.59
N ALA A 391 -2.08 26.06 6.27
CA ALA A 391 -2.06 27.31 7.01
C ALA A 391 -1.10 28.36 6.39
N GLY A 392 -1.05 28.45 5.07
CA GLY A 392 -0.21 29.43 4.37
C GLY A 392 0.43 28.89 3.10
N ALA A 393 1.45 29.57 2.59
CA ALA A 393 2.18 29.15 1.41
C ALA A 393 2.93 27.82 1.66
N THR A 394 2.90 26.94 0.67
CA THR A 394 3.47 25.58 0.75
C THR A 394 4.76 25.43 -0.04
N ASP A 395 5.39 26.55 -0.41
CA ASP A 395 6.72 26.57 -1.01
C ASP A 395 7.78 26.25 0.06
N GLY A 396 8.74 25.39 -0.28
CA GLY A 396 9.82 25.05 0.64
C GLY A 396 9.98 23.54 0.90
N ASP A 397 10.83 23.21 1.86
CA ASP A 397 11.08 21.82 2.27
C ASP A 397 9.89 21.24 3.04
N LEU A 398 9.54 19.98 2.78
CA LEU A 398 8.37 19.34 3.40
C LEU A 398 8.58 19.09 4.90
N ASN A 399 9.81 18.77 5.35
CA ASN A 399 10.08 18.64 6.79
C ASN A 399 9.80 19.94 7.53
N ASP A 400 10.22 21.07 6.93
CA ASP A 400 9.99 22.40 7.51
C ASP A 400 8.50 22.77 7.55
N LEU A 401 7.77 22.51 6.45
CA LEU A 401 6.34 22.80 6.35
C LEU A 401 5.52 21.98 7.38
N MET A 402 5.86 20.71 7.56
CA MET A 402 5.22 19.84 8.55
C MET A 402 5.60 20.25 9.99
N ALA A 403 6.88 20.52 10.25
CA ALA A 403 7.36 20.93 11.56
C ALA A 403 6.77 22.27 12.03
N LYS A 404 6.59 23.21 11.11
CA LYS A 404 5.96 24.53 11.38
C LYS A 404 4.43 24.45 11.45
N GLY A 405 3.83 23.31 11.09
CA GLY A 405 2.38 23.14 11.01
C GLY A 405 1.71 23.91 9.87
N THR A 406 2.48 24.37 8.88
CA THR A 406 1.94 24.96 7.63
C THR A 406 1.13 23.91 6.87
N ILE A 407 1.61 22.68 6.85
CA ILE A 407 0.87 21.50 6.41
C ILE A 407 0.64 20.59 7.63
N LYS A 408 -0.59 20.13 7.81
CA LYS A 408 -0.96 19.22 8.88
C LYS A 408 -1.90 18.15 8.36
N LEU A 409 -1.61 16.89 8.64
CA LEU A 409 -2.57 15.80 8.52
C LEU A 409 -3.16 15.53 9.90
N GLU A 410 -4.36 16.05 10.12
CA GLU A 410 -5.04 16.02 11.41
C GLU A 410 -5.94 14.79 11.50
N LYS A 411 -5.67 13.88 12.44
CA LYS A 411 -6.58 12.75 12.70
C LYS A 411 -7.88 13.28 13.31
N ILE A 412 -9.00 13.05 12.62
CA ILE A 412 -10.32 13.55 13.05
C ILE A 412 -11.20 12.48 13.65
N LYS A 413 -11.06 11.23 13.21
CA LYS A 413 -11.90 10.12 13.67
C LYS A 413 -11.24 8.78 13.41
N THR A 414 -11.52 7.81 14.27
CA THR A 414 -11.36 6.38 13.99
C THR A 414 -12.76 5.80 13.80
N VAL A 415 -12.97 5.10 12.69
CA VAL A 415 -14.21 4.35 12.43
C VAL A 415 -13.87 2.86 12.53
N GLU A 416 -14.52 2.17 13.45
CA GLU A 416 -14.43 0.71 13.57
C GLU A 416 -15.65 0.10 12.89
N LEU A 417 -15.41 -0.58 11.76
CA LEU A 417 -16.46 -1.20 10.98
C LEU A 417 -16.79 -2.58 11.54
N PRO A 418 -18.07 -2.99 11.56
CA PRO A 418 -18.42 -4.34 11.93
C PRO A 418 -17.94 -5.34 10.88
N ARG A 419 -17.48 -6.52 11.33
CA ARG A 419 -17.08 -7.63 10.44
C ARG A 419 -18.32 -8.36 9.90
N LYS A 420 -19.11 -7.66 9.08
CA LYS A 420 -20.32 -8.21 8.46
C LYS A 420 -19.97 -9.25 7.40
N PRO A 421 -20.59 -10.44 7.40
CA PRO A 421 -20.36 -11.46 6.34
C PRO A 421 -20.72 -10.95 4.95
N GLU A 422 -21.79 -10.18 4.82
CA GLU A 422 -22.25 -9.58 3.55
C GLU A 422 -21.29 -8.55 2.94
N TRP A 423 -20.29 -8.10 3.69
CA TRP A 423 -19.25 -7.18 3.20
C TRP A 423 -17.96 -7.89 2.80
N LEU A 424 -17.86 -9.20 3.04
CA LEU A 424 -16.73 -10.01 2.58
C LEU A 424 -16.72 -10.03 1.04
N GLY A 425 -15.57 -9.78 0.43
CA GLY A 425 -15.44 -9.77 -1.02
C GLY A 425 -16.05 -8.56 -1.72
N TRP A 426 -16.61 -7.60 -0.98
CA TRP A 426 -17.40 -6.51 -1.57
C TRP A 426 -17.25 -5.15 -0.86
#